data_d9a38bc1defc985566c8f59294aab305
#
_entry.id   d9a38bc1defc985566c8f59294aab305
#
_cell.length_a   1.000
_cell.length_b   1.000
_cell.length_c   1.000
_cell.angle_alpha   90.00
_cell.angle_beta   90.00
_cell.angle_gamma   90.00
#
_symmetry.space_group_name_H-M   'P 1'
#
loop_
_entity.id
_entity.type
_entity.pdbx_description
1 polymer ?
#
loop_
_entity_poly.entity_id
_entity_poly.type
_entity_poly.pdbx_seq_one_letter_code
_entity_poly.pdbx_strand_id
1 'polypeptide(L)'
;MLELRSADGAFERIEAYLHERGFFAPGGEDLEADLYLGYRLSGPLRRRASPLPPEPCPLPCAAVAIRDVPQGQSLEHVSIGHVSIGHWERSWSDAEYAHAVEAVRDAIGRGDVYQVNLVQHLSAGFRGDPAALAGRLSGFGPRTMAGGGWAIVSASPELFLARRGRRVWTCPIKGTRPLGEHVEGEKDSAEHVMIVDLERNDLSRVCEPGSVRWPELMVERELAGVTHLVSTVEGRLREDVGLAELLAATFPGGSITGAPKIAAVDLIAELEPIGRGASMGALGVVRGNGDLELELTIRTFAIAEGRIHL
;
A
#
# COMPACT_ATOMS: atom_id res chain seq x y z
N MET A 1 -7.50 14.35 13.67
CA MET A 1 -6.72 13.23 13.09
C MET A 1 -6.52 12.15 14.14
N LEU A 2 -6.64 10.88 13.79
CA LEU A 2 -6.20 9.74 14.60
C LEU A 2 -4.83 9.30 14.11
N GLU A 3 -3.88 9.09 15.03
CA GLU A 3 -2.59 8.45 14.73
C GLU A 3 -2.42 7.22 15.64
N LEU A 4 -2.15 6.06 15.06
CA LEU A 4 -1.90 4.82 15.78
C LEU A 4 -0.42 4.48 15.75
N ARG A 5 0.17 4.21 16.91
CA ARG A 5 1.59 3.85 17.08
C ARG A 5 1.80 2.34 17.30
N SER A 6 0.72 1.57 17.54
CA SER A 6 0.73 0.10 17.64
C SER A 6 -0.11 -0.50 16.52
N ALA A 7 0.33 -1.66 16.04
CA ALA A 7 -0.41 -2.47 15.07
C ALA A 7 -1.56 -3.26 15.72
N ASP A 8 -1.50 -3.47 17.04
CA ASP A 8 -2.48 -4.30 17.74
C ASP A 8 -3.87 -3.66 17.75
N GLY A 9 -4.86 -4.37 17.21
CA GLY A 9 -6.24 -3.90 17.09
C GLY A 9 -6.40 -2.63 16.27
N ALA A 10 -5.45 -2.35 15.35
CA ALA A 10 -5.41 -1.09 14.61
C ALA A 10 -6.62 -0.93 13.69
N PHE A 11 -7.04 -1.98 12.99
CA PHE A 11 -8.16 -1.91 12.06
C PHE A 11 -9.49 -1.67 12.78
N GLU A 12 -9.70 -2.34 13.91
CA GLU A 12 -10.87 -2.14 14.77
C GLU A 12 -10.91 -0.72 15.35
N ARG A 13 -9.77 -0.17 15.73
CA ARG A 13 -9.65 1.21 16.23
C ARG A 13 -9.91 2.24 15.15
N ILE A 14 -9.47 1.99 13.91
CA ILE A 14 -9.78 2.83 12.75
C ILE A 14 -11.29 2.83 12.50
N GLU A 15 -11.92 1.66 12.43
CA GLU A 15 -13.35 1.53 12.20
C GLU A 15 -14.16 2.21 13.31
N ALA A 16 -13.83 1.96 14.59
CA ALA A 16 -14.48 2.61 15.73
C ALA A 16 -14.35 4.14 15.67
N TYR A 17 -13.17 4.65 15.36
CA TYR A 17 -12.92 6.10 15.20
C TYR A 17 -13.79 6.73 14.10
N LEU A 18 -13.97 6.03 12.97
CA LEU A 18 -14.84 6.48 11.88
C LEU A 18 -16.33 6.44 12.29
N HIS A 19 -16.76 5.35 12.94
CA HIS A 19 -18.14 5.25 13.48
C HIS A 19 -18.49 6.37 14.45
N GLU A 20 -17.61 6.70 15.40
CA GLU A 20 -17.80 7.80 16.35
C GLU A 20 -17.99 9.16 15.66
N ARG A 21 -17.61 9.28 14.39
CA ARG A 21 -17.70 10.51 13.57
C ARG A 21 -18.78 10.46 12.51
N GLY A 22 -19.70 9.49 12.63
CA GLY A 22 -20.88 9.38 11.78
C GLY A 22 -20.65 8.65 10.46
N PHE A 23 -19.47 8.07 10.22
CA PHE A 23 -19.28 7.18 9.08
C PHE A 23 -20.10 5.90 9.24
N PHE A 24 -20.49 5.32 8.13
CA PHE A 24 -21.26 4.07 8.04
C PHE A 24 -22.66 4.14 8.66
N ALA A 25 -23.15 5.35 8.94
CA ALA A 25 -24.48 5.62 9.48
C ALA A 25 -25.30 6.47 8.51
N PRO A 26 -26.63 6.42 8.56
CA PRO A 26 -27.47 7.33 7.80
C PRO A 26 -27.13 8.81 8.08
N GLY A 27 -26.97 9.59 7.02
CA GLY A 27 -26.58 11.01 7.13
C GLY A 27 -25.07 11.24 7.08
N GLY A 28 -24.25 10.19 6.99
CA GLY A 28 -22.80 10.29 6.86
C GLY A 28 -22.29 10.23 5.41
N GLU A 29 -23.16 10.18 4.42
CA GLU A 29 -22.81 9.90 3.02
C GLU A 29 -21.80 10.90 2.43
N ASP A 30 -21.83 12.15 2.89
CA ASP A 30 -20.94 13.23 2.44
C ASP A 30 -19.60 13.27 3.21
N LEU A 31 -19.41 12.40 4.21
CA LEU A 31 -18.16 12.35 4.96
C LEU A 31 -17.06 11.68 4.16
N GLU A 32 -15.85 12.25 4.22
CA GLU A 32 -14.63 11.65 3.68
C GLU A 32 -13.51 11.69 4.70
N ALA A 33 -12.66 10.65 4.67
CA ALA A 33 -11.44 10.59 5.47
C ALA A 33 -10.29 10.06 4.62
N ASP A 34 -9.12 10.71 4.74
CA ASP A 34 -7.87 10.11 4.29
C ASP A 34 -7.47 9.00 5.26
N LEU A 35 -7.06 7.87 4.71
CA LEU A 35 -6.59 6.70 5.46
C LEU A 35 -5.20 6.30 4.98
N TYR A 36 -4.26 6.26 5.92
CA TYR A 36 -2.93 5.70 5.73
C TYR A 36 -2.77 4.43 6.56
N LEU A 37 -2.22 3.40 5.94
CA LEU A 37 -1.89 2.10 6.54
C LEU A 37 -0.41 1.81 6.26
N GLY A 38 0.44 1.87 7.28
CA GLY A 38 1.86 1.52 7.18
C GLY A 38 2.07 0.01 7.15
N TYR A 39 3.13 -0.45 6.47
CA TYR A 39 3.43 -1.89 6.34
C TYR A 39 3.54 -2.62 7.70
N ARG A 40 3.96 -1.93 8.75
CA ARG A 40 4.06 -2.48 10.12
C ARG A 40 2.75 -3.08 10.66
N LEU A 41 1.59 -2.70 10.11
CA LEU A 41 0.31 -3.34 10.42
C LEU A 41 0.25 -4.81 10.01
N SER A 42 1.18 -5.30 9.20
CA SER A 42 1.34 -6.73 8.91
C SER A 42 1.96 -7.53 10.06
N GLY A 43 2.52 -6.86 11.07
CA GLY A 43 3.17 -7.49 12.22
C GLY A 43 2.35 -8.59 12.91
N PRO A 44 1.06 -8.39 13.20
CA PRO A 44 0.19 -9.41 13.81
C PRO A 44 -0.01 -10.68 12.96
N LEU A 45 0.28 -10.67 11.65
CA LEU A 45 0.21 -11.86 10.79
C LEU A 45 1.38 -12.81 10.99
N ARG A 46 2.48 -12.34 11.57
CA ARG A 46 3.71 -13.12 11.73
C ARG A 46 3.52 -14.30 12.66
N ARG A 47 4.11 -15.41 12.27
CA ARG A 47 4.14 -16.65 13.08
C ARG A 47 5.49 -16.89 13.76
N ARG A 48 6.55 -16.22 13.27
CA ARG A 48 7.89 -16.33 13.83
C ARG A 48 8.13 -15.25 14.88
N ALA A 49 8.78 -15.61 15.98
CA ALA A 49 9.04 -14.73 17.11
C ALA A 49 10.28 -13.84 16.95
N SER A 50 10.87 -13.76 15.74
CA SER A 50 12.01 -12.87 15.48
C SER A 50 11.62 -11.39 15.72
N PRO A 51 12.52 -10.55 16.24
CA PRO A 51 12.26 -9.12 16.40
C PRO A 51 11.88 -8.48 15.06
N LEU A 52 11.01 -7.49 15.10
CA LEU A 52 10.76 -6.64 13.93
C LEU A 52 11.98 -5.73 13.68
N PRO A 53 12.36 -5.50 12.42
CA PRO A 53 13.37 -4.51 12.11
C PRO A 53 12.93 -3.11 12.57
N PRO A 54 13.90 -2.23 12.95
CA PRO A 54 13.58 -0.87 13.35
C PRO A 54 12.97 -0.09 12.18
N GLU A 55 11.96 0.75 12.48
CA GLU A 55 11.37 1.60 11.44
C GLU A 55 12.37 2.68 10.97
N PRO A 56 12.34 3.06 9.69
CA PRO A 56 13.29 4.01 9.11
C PRO A 56 13.10 5.45 9.61
N CYS A 57 11.89 5.78 10.07
CA CYS A 57 11.54 7.10 10.58
C CYS A 57 10.27 7.01 11.46
N PRO A 58 10.01 8.02 12.31
CA PRO A 58 8.94 7.97 13.31
C PRO A 58 7.55 8.26 12.72
N LEU A 59 7.08 7.42 11.80
CA LEU A 59 5.71 7.46 11.29
C LEU A 59 4.73 6.75 12.24
N PRO A 60 3.43 7.13 12.23
CA PRO A 60 2.40 6.27 12.79
C PRO A 60 2.30 4.95 12.00
N CYS A 61 1.83 3.88 12.66
CA CYS A 61 1.48 2.63 11.95
C CYS A 61 0.25 2.82 11.05
N ALA A 62 -0.67 3.69 11.46
CA ALA A 62 -1.82 4.11 10.67
C ALA A 62 -2.23 5.53 11.06
N ALA A 63 -2.86 6.25 10.13
CA ALA A 63 -3.45 7.55 10.39
C ALA A 63 -4.78 7.72 9.66
N VAL A 64 -5.72 8.43 10.29
CA VAL A 64 -7.02 8.81 9.72
C VAL A 64 -7.23 10.31 9.89
N ALA A 65 -7.42 11.01 8.79
CA ALA A 65 -7.75 12.43 8.77
C ALA A 65 -9.14 12.65 8.16
N ILE A 66 -10.12 13.09 8.96
CA ILE A 66 -11.42 13.48 8.44
C ILE A 66 -11.22 14.74 7.60
N ARG A 67 -11.77 14.75 6.40
CA ARG A 67 -11.80 15.92 5.54
C ARG A 67 -13.03 16.76 5.87
N ASP A 68 -12.82 18.05 6.13
CA ASP A 68 -13.89 19.02 5.99
C ASP A 68 -14.07 19.23 4.48
N VAL A 69 -15.12 18.68 3.90
CA VAL A 69 -15.43 18.87 2.47
C VAL A 69 -16.06 20.25 2.30
N PRO A 70 -15.35 21.27 1.85
CA PRO A 70 -15.97 22.51 1.42
C PRO A 70 -16.69 22.20 0.10
N GLN A 71 -17.99 22.34 0.06
CA GLN A 71 -18.71 22.33 -1.20
C GLN A 71 -18.10 23.40 -2.13
N GLY A 72 -17.35 22.96 -3.14
CA GLY A 72 -16.99 23.78 -4.29
C GLY A 72 -15.67 24.54 -4.27
N GLN A 73 -14.57 24.02 -3.69
CA GLN A 73 -13.26 24.63 -3.93
C GLN A 73 -12.43 23.82 -4.94
N SER A 74 -12.18 24.47 -6.08
CA SER A 74 -11.15 24.12 -7.04
C SER A 74 -9.76 24.11 -6.36
N LEU A 75 -8.91 23.18 -6.79
CA LEU A 75 -7.51 23.03 -6.41
C LEU A 75 -6.83 24.40 -6.31
N GLU A 76 -6.58 24.88 -5.10
CA GLU A 76 -5.78 26.07 -4.87
C GLU A 76 -4.36 25.84 -5.40
N HIS A 77 -3.77 26.89 -5.92
CA HIS A 77 -2.44 26.95 -6.50
C HIS A 77 -1.41 26.30 -5.57
N VAL A 78 -0.88 25.13 -6.00
CA VAL A 78 0.26 24.52 -5.32
C VAL A 78 1.44 25.48 -5.48
N SER A 79 1.82 26.11 -4.37
CA SER A 79 3.04 26.92 -4.31
C SER A 79 4.21 26.03 -4.69
N ILE A 80 4.91 26.37 -5.78
CA ILE A 80 6.13 25.67 -6.19
C ILE A 80 7.25 26.13 -5.24
N GLY A 81 7.24 25.61 -4.02
CA GLY A 81 8.30 25.84 -3.07
C GLY A 81 9.62 25.17 -3.51
N HIS A 82 10.74 25.64 -2.95
CA HIS A 82 12.03 25.00 -3.21
C HIS A 82 12.14 23.70 -2.39
N VAL A 83 12.48 22.58 -3.06
CA VAL A 83 12.79 21.30 -2.44
C VAL A 83 14.24 20.94 -2.73
N SER A 84 15.01 20.62 -1.69
CA SER A 84 16.38 20.13 -1.79
C SER A 84 16.48 18.75 -1.14
N ILE A 85 16.99 17.79 -1.89
CA ILE A 85 17.25 16.43 -1.45
C ILE A 85 18.75 16.20 -1.50
N GLY A 86 19.30 15.69 -0.41
CA GLY A 86 20.73 15.40 -0.26
C GLY A 86 21.15 14.12 -1.02
N HIS A 87 22.34 13.63 -0.67
CA HIS A 87 22.81 12.35 -1.20
C HIS A 87 21.98 11.19 -0.63
N TRP A 88 21.62 10.23 -1.51
CA TRP A 88 20.87 9.04 -1.11
C TRP A 88 21.77 8.00 -0.47
N GLU A 89 21.37 7.53 0.69
CA GLU A 89 21.97 6.44 1.45
C GLU A 89 21.09 5.18 1.29
N ARG A 90 21.72 4.04 1.11
CA ARG A 90 21.05 2.74 0.91
C ARG A 90 21.07 1.94 2.23
N SER A 91 19.98 1.24 2.53
CA SER A 91 19.90 0.39 3.73
C SER A 91 20.76 -0.89 3.63
N TRP A 92 21.10 -1.31 2.43
CA TRP A 92 21.90 -2.50 2.14
C TRP A 92 23.04 -2.14 1.21
N SER A 93 24.19 -2.76 1.43
CA SER A 93 25.24 -2.87 0.40
C SER A 93 24.79 -3.87 -0.67
N ASP A 94 25.45 -3.86 -1.83
CA ASP A 94 25.16 -4.81 -2.90
C ASP A 94 25.40 -6.27 -2.46
N ALA A 95 26.41 -6.50 -1.61
CA ALA A 95 26.71 -7.84 -1.08
C ALA A 95 25.63 -8.34 -0.09
N GLU A 96 25.17 -7.48 0.82
CA GLU A 96 24.10 -7.83 1.76
C GLU A 96 22.79 -8.10 1.04
N TYR A 97 22.44 -7.26 0.04
CA TYR A 97 21.24 -7.49 -0.77
C TYR A 97 21.32 -8.80 -1.56
N ALA A 98 22.48 -9.10 -2.18
CA ALA A 98 22.69 -10.35 -2.88
C ALA A 98 22.54 -11.55 -1.94
N HIS A 99 23.09 -11.47 -0.71
CA HIS A 99 22.93 -12.52 0.30
C HIS A 99 21.46 -12.74 0.68
N ALA A 100 20.69 -11.67 0.87
CA ALA A 100 19.26 -11.78 1.16
C ALA A 100 18.47 -12.40 -0.02
N VAL A 101 18.84 -12.08 -1.27
CA VAL A 101 18.25 -12.71 -2.46
C VAL A 101 18.55 -14.22 -2.48
N GLU A 102 19.78 -14.64 -2.18
CA GLU A 102 20.11 -16.07 -2.10
C GLU A 102 19.34 -16.77 -0.97
N ALA A 103 19.16 -16.14 0.19
CA ALA A 103 18.34 -16.69 1.27
C ALA A 103 16.87 -16.89 0.85
N VAL A 104 16.31 -15.97 0.04
CA VAL A 104 14.97 -16.16 -0.55
C VAL A 104 14.96 -17.30 -1.55
N ARG A 105 16.01 -17.43 -2.43
CA ARG A 105 16.10 -18.53 -3.39
C ARG A 105 16.19 -19.89 -2.69
N ASP A 106 16.91 -19.97 -1.58
CA ASP A 106 16.99 -21.17 -0.76
C ASP A 106 15.64 -21.51 -0.14
N ALA A 107 14.87 -20.50 0.34
CA ALA A 107 13.53 -20.69 0.86
C ALA A 107 12.56 -21.19 -0.24
N ILE A 108 12.67 -20.66 -1.46
CA ILE A 108 11.94 -21.16 -2.63
C ILE A 108 12.32 -22.60 -2.93
N GLY A 109 13.62 -22.93 -2.92
CA GLY A 109 14.13 -24.28 -3.15
C GLY A 109 13.64 -25.31 -2.12
N ARG A 110 13.39 -24.90 -0.89
CA ARG A 110 12.78 -25.73 0.16
C ARG A 110 11.25 -25.83 0.07
N GLY A 111 10.61 -24.99 -0.75
CA GLY A 111 9.14 -24.91 -0.85
C GLY A 111 8.49 -24.09 0.26
N ASP A 112 9.24 -23.27 1.00
CA ASP A 112 8.71 -22.42 2.07
C ASP A 112 7.87 -21.27 1.50
N VAL A 113 8.30 -20.71 0.37
CA VAL A 113 7.67 -19.62 -0.37
C VAL A 113 7.79 -19.85 -1.88
N TYR A 114 6.92 -19.24 -2.67
CA TYR A 114 7.01 -19.19 -4.13
C TYR A 114 7.70 -17.91 -4.60
N GLN A 115 7.46 -16.81 -3.88
CA GLN A 115 8.01 -15.48 -4.15
C GLN A 115 8.08 -14.68 -2.86
N VAL A 116 9.08 -13.79 -2.80
CA VAL A 116 9.19 -12.73 -1.78
C VAL A 116 9.65 -11.46 -2.45
N ASN A 117 8.99 -10.34 -2.13
CA ASN A 117 9.39 -9.01 -2.57
C ASN A 117 10.30 -8.37 -1.51
N LEU A 118 11.60 -8.24 -1.80
CA LEU A 118 12.58 -7.55 -0.95
C LEU A 118 12.70 -6.08 -1.34
N VAL A 119 12.79 -5.20 -0.35
CA VAL A 119 12.84 -3.74 -0.53
C VAL A 119 14.25 -3.22 -0.24
N GLN A 120 14.83 -2.48 -1.20
CA GLN A 120 15.96 -1.60 -0.97
C GLN A 120 15.43 -0.26 -0.48
N HIS A 121 15.62 0.05 0.79
CA HIS A 121 15.24 1.33 1.34
C HIS A 121 16.32 2.38 1.06
N LEU A 122 15.87 3.58 0.68
CA LEU A 122 16.72 4.75 0.44
C LEU A 122 16.37 5.87 1.40
N SER A 123 17.35 6.62 1.89
CA SER A 123 17.11 7.83 2.68
C SER A 123 18.08 8.95 2.31
N ALA A 124 17.65 10.20 2.48
CA ALA A 124 18.47 11.39 2.23
C ALA A 124 18.07 12.54 3.16
N GLY A 125 18.93 13.53 3.33
CA GLY A 125 18.55 14.80 3.96
C GLY A 125 17.48 15.51 3.11
N PHE A 126 16.47 16.09 3.75
CA PHE A 126 15.38 16.81 3.09
C PHE A 126 15.25 18.23 3.66
N ARG A 127 15.10 19.21 2.76
CA ARG A 127 14.75 20.60 3.11
C ARG A 127 13.71 21.11 2.13
N GLY A 128 12.66 21.73 2.65
CA GLY A 128 11.57 22.30 1.87
C GLY A 128 10.21 21.82 2.36
N ASP A 129 9.17 22.13 1.59
CA ASP A 129 7.80 21.77 1.87
C ASP A 129 7.44 20.45 1.17
N PRO A 130 6.93 19.42 1.89
CA PRO A 130 6.39 18.22 1.27
C PRO A 130 5.33 18.48 0.18
N ALA A 131 4.53 19.56 0.31
CA ALA A 131 3.57 19.96 -0.73
C ALA A 131 4.26 20.37 -2.04
N ALA A 132 5.44 20.98 -1.97
CA ALA A 132 6.22 21.32 -3.16
C ALA A 132 6.78 20.06 -3.85
N LEU A 133 7.10 18.99 -3.11
CA LEU A 133 7.44 17.69 -3.67
C LEU A 133 6.23 17.08 -4.41
N ALA A 134 5.05 17.12 -3.79
CA ALA A 134 3.82 16.66 -4.44
C ALA A 134 3.54 17.43 -5.74
N GLY A 135 3.75 18.76 -5.74
CA GLY A 135 3.63 19.58 -6.93
C GLY A 135 4.55 19.15 -8.09
N ARG A 136 5.78 18.70 -7.80
CA ARG A 136 6.70 18.15 -8.80
C ARG A 136 6.26 16.80 -9.36
N LEU A 137 5.44 16.07 -8.63
CA LEU A 137 4.87 14.79 -9.03
C LEU A 137 3.46 14.90 -9.60
N SER A 138 2.94 16.12 -9.82
CA SER A 138 1.56 16.38 -10.25
C SER A 138 1.13 15.59 -11.49
N GLY A 139 2.06 15.34 -12.44
CA GLY A 139 1.79 14.50 -13.62
C GLY A 139 1.45 13.03 -13.32
N PHE A 140 1.67 12.58 -12.07
CA PHE A 140 1.35 11.22 -11.60
C PHE A 140 0.16 11.18 -10.63
N GLY A 141 -0.53 12.30 -10.41
CA GLY A 141 -1.69 12.37 -9.51
C GLY A 141 -1.37 12.01 -8.06
N PRO A 142 -0.36 12.64 -7.42
CA PRO A 142 0.10 12.18 -6.11
C PRO A 142 -0.96 12.38 -5.04
N ARG A 143 -1.07 11.39 -4.13
CA ARG A 143 -1.80 11.52 -2.87
C ARG A 143 -0.84 11.96 -1.78
N THR A 144 -1.32 12.79 -0.86
CA THR A 144 -0.53 13.28 0.27
C THR A 144 -1.27 13.11 1.58
N MET A 145 -0.51 12.87 2.65
CA MET A 145 -1.01 12.93 4.01
C MET A 145 0.09 13.48 4.92
N ALA A 146 -0.27 14.33 5.87
CA ALA A 146 0.68 14.89 6.81
C ALA A 146 0.08 14.97 8.22
N GLY A 147 0.95 14.82 9.22
CA GLY A 147 0.62 14.94 10.63
C GLY A 147 1.66 15.77 11.38
N GLY A 148 1.71 15.64 12.72
CA GLY A 148 2.67 16.35 13.56
C GLY A 148 4.11 15.88 13.32
N GLY A 149 4.84 16.55 12.42
CA GLY A 149 6.26 16.28 12.16
C GLY A 149 6.56 15.20 11.13
N TRP A 150 5.56 14.74 10.37
CA TRP A 150 5.73 13.79 9.27
C TRP A 150 4.83 14.13 8.08
N ALA A 151 5.23 13.66 6.90
CA ALA A 151 4.42 13.72 5.70
C ALA A 151 4.68 12.49 4.82
N ILE A 152 3.68 12.12 4.02
CA ILE A 152 3.73 11.09 2.99
C ILE A 152 3.31 11.72 1.67
N VAL A 153 4.08 11.46 0.61
CA VAL A 153 3.78 11.85 -0.77
C VAL A 153 3.87 10.59 -1.61
N SER A 154 2.74 10.09 -2.10
CA SER A 154 2.63 8.85 -2.86
C SER A 154 2.22 9.14 -4.30
N ALA A 155 2.99 8.64 -5.27
CA ALA A 155 2.67 8.68 -6.71
C ALA A 155 2.45 7.25 -7.23
N SER A 156 1.65 6.49 -6.50
CA SER A 156 1.38 5.08 -6.80
C SER A 156 0.47 4.92 -8.01
N PRO A 157 0.77 3.99 -8.92
CA PRO A 157 -0.14 3.63 -10.00
C PRO A 157 -1.05 2.46 -9.65
N GLU A 158 -0.85 1.79 -8.50
CA GLU A 158 -1.45 0.48 -8.21
C GLU A 158 -2.56 0.57 -7.17
N LEU A 159 -3.76 0.16 -7.56
CA LEU A 159 -4.89 0.04 -6.67
C LEU A 159 -4.71 -1.18 -5.74
N PHE A 160 -4.61 -0.91 -4.44
CA PHE A 160 -4.62 -1.96 -3.43
C PHE A 160 -6.02 -2.52 -3.23
N LEU A 161 -7.00 -1.66 -2.95
CA LEU A 161 -8.35 -2.08 -2.62
C LEU A 161 -9.34 -0.96 -2.91
N ALA A 162 -10.44 -1.29 -3.58
CA ALA A 162 -11.58 -0.40 -3.70
C ALA A 162 -12.88 -1.11 -3.34
N ARG A 163 -13.84 -0.33 -2.85
CA ARG A 163 -15.20 -0.76 -2.54
C ARG A 163 -16.21 0.28 -3.03
N ARG A 164 -17.29 -0.21 -3.64
CA ARG A 164 -18.50 0.56 -3.95
C ARG A 164 -19.72 -0.27 -3.56
N GLY A 165 -20.43 0.16 -2.53
CA GLY A 165 -21.48 -0.64 -1.91
C GLY A 165 -20.93 -2.00 -1.45
N ARG A 166 -21.42 -3.09 -2.04
CA ARG A 166 -20.93 -4.45 -1.73
C ARG A 166 -19.93 -5.00 -2.75
N ARG A 167 -19.65 -4.30 -3.84
CA ARG A 167 -18.58 -4.67 -4.76
C ARG A 167 -17.25 -4.25 -4.17
N VAL A 168 -16.32 -5.20 -4.06
CA VAL A 168 -14.93 -4.97 -3.64
C VAL A 168 -13.99 -5.51 -4.71
N TRP A 169 -12.88 -4.79 -4.98
CA TRP A 169 -11.92 -5.23 -5.98
C TRP A 169 -10.51 -4.70 -5.72
N THR A 170 -9.54 -5.37 -6.33
CA THR A 170 -8.13 -4.99 -6.38
C THR A 170 -7.64 -5.08 -7.82
N CYS A 171 -6.58 -4.31 -8.16
CA CYS A 171 -6.02 -4.30 -9.51
C CYS A 171 -4.50 -4.44 -9.46
N PRO A 172 -3.97 -5.66 -9.27
CA PRO A 172 -2.54 -5.89 -9.28
C PRO A 172 -1.92 -5.57 -10.63
N ILE A 173 -0.73 -4.97 -10.57
CA ILE A 173 0.08 -4.61 -11.72
C ILE A 173 1.36 -5.44 -11.71
N LYS A 174 1.68 -6.08 -12.84
CA LYS A 174 2.95 -6.76 -13.08
C LYS A 174 3.44 -6.51 -14.51
N GLY A 175 4.74 -6.70 -14.71
CA GLY A 175 5.36 -6.37 -15.97
C GLY A 175 5.32 -4.87 -16.27
N THR A 176 6.42 -4.31 -16.72
CA THR A 176 6.50 -2.89 -17.11
C THR A 176 7.38 -2.80 -18.33
N ARG A 177 6.91 -2.11 -19.35
CA ARG A 177 7.65 -1.86 -20.60
C ARG A 177 7.51 -0.38 -20.98
N PRO A 178 8.42 0.15 -21.77
CA PRO A 178 8.24 1.45 -22.41
C PRO A 178 6.89 1.54 -23.11
N LEU A 179 6.37 2.76 -23.21
CA LEU A 179 5.09 3.03 -23.90
C LEU A 179 5.10 2.47 -25.33
N GLY A 180 4.06 1.72 -25.67
CA GLY A 180 3.92 1.10 -27.00
C GLY A 180 4.66 -0.24 -27.17
N GLU A 181 5.39 -0.71 -26.17
CA GLU A 181 5.94 -2.06 -26.16
C GLU A 181 5.00 -3.04 -25.47
N HIS A 182 4.89 -4.27 -25.99
CA HIS A 182 4.09 -5.34 -25.39
C HIS A 182 4.81 -5.96 -24.20
N VAL A 183 4.05 -6.33 -23.17
CA VAL A 183 4.55 -7.08 -22.02
C VAL A 183 4.48 -8.58 -22.37
N GLU A 184 5.53 -9.10 -22.96
CA GLU A 184 5.66 -10.52 -23.30
C GLU A 184 6.66 -11.20 -22.37
N GLY A 185 6.32 -12.39 -21.85
CA GLY A 185 7.23 -13.20 -21.06
C GLY A 185 6.49 -14.21 -20.17
N GLU A 186 6.90 -15.47 -20.24
CA GLU A 186 6.38 -16.56 -19.41
C GLU A 186 6.54 -16.24 -17.91
N LYS A 187 7.66 -15.61 -17.53
CA LYS A 187 7.94 -15.21 -16.15
C LYS A 187 6.95 -14.17 -15.65
N ASP A 188 6.73 -13.09 -16.41
CA ASP A 188 5.81 -12.00 -16.03
C ASP A 188 4.38 -12.54 -15.91
N SER A 189 3.97 -13.42 -16.82
CA SER A 189 2.66 -14.07 -16.80
C SER A 189 2.50 -15.01 -15.61
N ALA A 190 3.49 -15.85 -15.33
CA ALA A 190 3.45 -16.79 -14.19
C ALA A 190 3.39 -16.06 -12.85
N GLU A 191 4.21 -15.01 -12.68
CA GLU A 191 4.19 -14.14 -11.50
C GLU A 191 2.83 -13.47 -11.35
N HIS A 192 2.26 -12.97 -12.43
CA HIS A 192 0.97 -12.27 -12.43
C HIS A 192 -0.18 -13.21 -12.00
N VAL A 193 -0.24 -14.43 -12.57
CA VAL A 193 -1.24 -15.45 -12.19
C VAL A 193 -1.15 -15.78 -10.71
N MET A 194 0.06 -15.94 -10.16
CA MET A 194 0.27 -16.24 -8.76
C MET A 194 -0.27 -15.11 -7.86
N ILE A 195 -0.04 -13.84 -8.21
CA ILE A 195 -0.54 -12.69 -7.44
C ILE A 195 -2.07 -12.60 -7.55
N VAL A 196 -2.65 -12.81 -8.73
CA VAL A 196 -4.12 -12.87 -8.91
C VAL A 196 -4.73 -13.95 -8.03
N ASP A 197 -4.14 -15.14 -7.95
CA ASP A 197 -4.63 -16.20 -7.06
C ASP A 197 -4.51 -15.85 -5.58
N LEU A 198 -3.42 -15.19 -5.18
CA LEU A 198 -3.24 -14.72 -3.81
C LEU A 198 -4.32 -13.70 -3.43
N GLU A 199 -4.59 -12.70 -4.28
CA GLU A 199 -5.61 -11.68 -4.02
C GLU A 199 -7.04 -12.24 -4.10
N ARG A 200 -7.27 -13.20 -5.00
CA ARG A 200 -8.51 -14.00 -5.01
C ARG A 200 -8.72 -14.72 -3.67
N ASN A 201 -7.69 -15.34 -3.13
CA ASN A 201 -7.75 -15.99 -1.82
C ASN A 201 -8.08 -15.00 -0.70
N ASP A 202 -7.47 -13.83 -0.69
CA ASP A 202 -7.73 -12.78 0.30
C ASP A 202 -9.19 -12.31 0.25
N LEU A 203 -9.70 -11.96 -0.93
CA LEU A 203 -11.10 -11.55 -1.10
C LEU A 203 -12.08 -12.67 -0.77
N SER A 204 -11.74 -13.93 -1.03
CA SER A 204 -12.61 -15.07 -0.73
C SER A 204 -12.92 -15.22 0.76
N ARG A 205 -12.10 -14.67 1.63
CA ARG A 205 -12.29 -14.70 3.09
C ARG A 205 -13.46 -13.83 3.55
N VAL A 206 -13.79 -12.78 2.80
CA VAL A 206 -14.77 -11.74 3.17
C VAL A 206 -15.91 -11.60 2.16
N CYS A 207 -15.82 -12.22 1.01
CA CYS A 207 -16.85 -12.18 -0.01
C CYS A 207 -17.83 -13.35 0.10
N GLU A 208 -18.99 -13.21 -0.53
CA GLU A 208 -19.95 -14.30 -0.68
C GLU A 208 -19.32 -15.48 -1.43
N PRO A 209 -19.57 -16.72 -1.01
CA PRO A 209 -19.05 -17.90 -1.72
C PRO A 209 -19.43 -17.89 -3.20
N GLY A 210 -18.43 -18.11 -4.07
CA GLY A 210 -18.62 -18.15 -5.51
C GLY A 210 -18.75 -16.78 -6.19
N SER A 211 -18.67 -15.66 -5.44
CA SER A 211 -18.76 -14.32 -6.03
C SER A 211 -17.41 -13.76 -6.49
N VAL A 212 -16.29 -14.33 -6.00
CA VAL A 212 -14.96 -13.84 -6.37
C VAL A 212 -14.60 -14.33 -7.78
N ARG A 213 -14.23 -13.37 -8.62
CA ARG A 213 -13.88 -13.60 -10.03
C ARG A 213 -12.80 -12.62 -10.49
N TRP A 214 -12.24 -12.87 -11.66
CA TRP A 214 -11.24 -12.00 -12.32
C TRP A 214 -11.75 -11.63 -13.72
N PRO A 215 -12.60 -10.60 -13.84
CA PRO A 215 -13.20 -10.20 -15.13
C PRO A 215 -12.17 -9.75 -16.16
N GLU A 216 -11.01 -9.30 -15.70
CA GLU A 216 -9.87 -8.94 -16.55
C GLU A 216 -8.62 -9.66 -16.03
N LEU A 217 -7.93 -10.35 -16.90
CA LEU A 217 -6.69 -11.06 -16.59
C LEU A 217 -5.61 -10.66 -17.59
N MET A 218 -4.51 -10.09 -17.08
CA MET A 218 -3.34 -9.70 -17.86
C MET A 218 -3.66 -8.80 -19.07
N VAL A 219 -4.46 -7.76 -18.84
CA VAL A 219 -4.77 -6.76 -19.87
C VAL A 219 -3.68 -5.71 -19.87
N GLU A 220 -3.12 -5.41 -21.04
CA GLU A 220 -2.18 -4.30 -21.19
C GLU A 220 -2.89 -2.97 -21.01
N ARG A 221 -2.32 -2.13 -20.15
CA ARG A 221 -2.80 -0.77 -19.90
C ARG A 221 -1.64 0.22 -19.86
N GLU A 222 -1.82 1.35 -20.48
CA GLU A 222 -0.91 2.47 -20.39
C GLU A 222 -1.22 3.29 -19.14
N LEU A 223 -0.30 3.30 -18.19
CA LEU A 223 -0.41 4.04 -16.93
C LEU A 223 0.90 4.79 -16.68
N ALA A 224 0.80 6.07 -16.33
CA ALA A 224 1.96 6.90 -15.98
C ALA A 224 3.11 6.86 -17.02
N GLY A 225 2.80 6.76 -18.30
CA GLY A 225 3.76 6.80 -19.41
C GLY A 225 4.51 5.50 -19.68
N VAL A 226 4.00 4.38 -19.17
CA VAL A 226 4.54 3.02 -19.41
C VAL A 226 3.39 2.04 -19.64
N THR A 227 3.68 0.91 -20.28
CA THR A 227 2.73 -0.20 -20.48
C THR A 227 2.89 -1.21 -19.36
N HIS A 228 1.77 -1.59 -18.75
CA HIS A 228 1.70 -2.58 -17.68
C HIS A 228 0.71 -3.71 -18.02
N LEU A 229 0.95 -4.91 -17.48
CA LEU A 229 -0.08 -5.93 -17.35
C LEU A 229 -0.90 -5.66 -16.09
N VAL A 230 -2.20 -5.53 -16.25
CA VAL A 230 -3.15 -5.27 -15.16
C VAL A 230 -4.19 -6.38 -15.14
N SER A 231 -4.53 -6.86 -13.96
CA SER A 231 -5.70 -7.72 -13.75
C SER A 231 -6.67 -7.05 -12.79
N THR A 232 -7.93 -7.48 -12.84
CA THR A 232 -8.95 -7.10 -11.86
C THR A 232 -9.43 -8.35 -11.15
N VAL A 233 -9.30 -8.40 -9.83
CA VAL A 233 -9.93 -9.42 -8.98
C VAL A 233 -11.03 -8.75 -8.18
N GLU A 234 -12.27 -9.23 -8.29
CA GLU A 234 -13.40 -8.62 -7.61
C GLU A 234 -14.29 -9.66 -6.94
N GLY A 235 -15.08 -9.20 -5.97
CA GLY A 235 -16.06 -10.02 -5.29
C GLY A 235 -17.22 -9.21 -4.72
N ARG A 236 -18.23 -9.90 -4.23
CA ARG A 236 -19.33 -9.31 -3.49
C ARG A 236 -19.12 -9.51 -1.99
N LEU A 237 -18.86 -8.44 -1.26
CA LEU A 237 -18.65 -8.44 0.18
C LEU A 237 -19.89 -9.01 0.90
N ARG A 238 -19.69 -9.87 1.91
CA ARG A 238 -20.78 -10.31 2.78
C ARG A 238 -21.36 -9.11 3.54
N GLU A 239 -22.63 -9.20 3.94
CA GLU A 239 -23.33 -8.09 4.61
C GLU A 239 -22.82 -7.81 6.03
N ASP A 240 -22.29 -8.84 6.68
CA ASP A 240 -21.76 -8.78 8.03
C ASP A 240 -20.31 -8.26 8.13
N VAL A 241 -19.64 -8.02 6.98
CA VAL A 241 -18.24 -7.59 6.95
C VAL A 241 -18.11 -6.08 7.02
N GLY A 242 -17.48 -5.60 8.10
CA GLY A 242 -17.10 -4.19 8.28
C GLY A 242 -15.77 -3.83 7.62
N LEU A 243 -15.32 -2.59 7.87
CA LEU A 243 -14.05 -2.07 7.35
C LEU A 243 -12.86 -2.82 7.96
N ALA A 244 -12.88 -3.06 9.28
CA ALA A 244 -11.79 -3.72 9.98
C ALA A 244 -11.55 -5.13 9.45
N GLU A 245 -12.61 -5.94 9.30
CA GLU A 245 -12.51 -7.30 8.77
C GLU A 245 -12.04 -7.31 7.31
N LEU A 246 -12.55 -6.38 6.48
CA LEU A 246 -12.10 -6.23 5.09
C LEU A 246 -10.60 -5.93 5.01
N LEU A 247 -10.10 -4.97 5.80
CA LEU A 247 -8.68 -4.64 5.85
C LEU A 247 -7.84 -5.80 6.41
N ALA A 248 -8.28 -6.45 7.48
CA ALA A 248 -7.58 -7.60 8.06
C ALA A 248 -7.48 -8.79 7.10
N ALA A 249 -8.45 -8.98 6.21
CA ALA A 249 -8.43 -10.04 5.21
C ALA A 249 -7.47 -9.75 4.05
N THR A 250 -7.31 -8.49 3.66
CA THR A 250 -6.61 -8.08 2.43
C THR A 250 -5.22 -7.51 2.67
N PHE A 251 -5.00 -6.80 3.80
CA PHE A 251 -3.71 -6.17 4.10
C PHE A 251 -2.69 -7.15 4.68
N PRO A 252 -1.39 -7.03 4.33
CA PRO A 252 -0.85 -6.19 3.26
C PRO A 252 -1.15 -6.77 1.87
N GLY A 253 -1.03 -5.93 0.84
CA GLY A 253 -1.25 -6.35 -0.55
C GLY A 253 -0.37 -7.53 -0.96
N GLY A 254 -0.92 -8.44 -1.76
CA GLY A 254 -0.21 -9.63 -2.24
C GLY A 254 0.98 -9.27 -3.11
N SER A 255 0.81 -8.30 -4.01
CA SER A 255 1.81 -7.89 -5.02
C SER A 255 3.10 -7.33 -4.41
N ILE A 256 3.04 -6.80 -3.17
CA ILE A 256 4.17 -6.17 -2.47
C ILE A 256 4.76 -7.04 -1.35
N THR A 257 4.23 -8.24 -1.13
CA THR A 257 4.72 -9.19 -0.12
C THR A 257 5.30 -10.45 -0.75
N GLY A 258 4.47 -11.34 -1.18
CA GLY A 258 4.84 -12.64 -1.75
C GLY A 258 3.84 -13.73 -1.39
N ALA A 259 4.12 -14.94 -1.83
CA ALA A 259 3.24 -16.09 -1.67
C ALA A 259 4.00 -17.31 -1.10
N PRO A 260 3.42 -18.05 -0.12
CA PRO A 260 2.26 -17.71 0.70
C PRO A 260 2.47 -16.46 1.57
N LYS A 261 1.47 -15.60 1.70
CA LYS A 261 1.59 -14.25 2.31
C LYS A 261 2.27 -14.28 3.68
N ILE A 262 1.80 -15.11 4.60
CA ILE A 262 2.32 -15.15 5.98
C ILE A 262 3.79 -15.58 6.02
N ALA A 263 4.17 -16.58 5.24
CA ALA A 263 5.55 -17.03 5.14
C ALA A 263 6.46 -15.95 4.54
N ALA A 264 5.97 -15.22 3.53
CA ALA A 264 6.68 -14.09 2.95
C ALA A 264 6.87 -12.94 3.96
N VAL A 265 5.82 -12.58 4.73
CA VAL A 265 5.91 -11.54 5.78
C VAL A 265 6.92 -11.92 6.87
N ASP A 266 6.97 -13.19 7.29
CA ASP A 266 7.96 -13.68 8.25
C ASP A 266 9.38 -13.53 7.69
N LEU A 267 9.61 -13.97 6.45
CA LEU A 267 10.93 -13.94 5.83
C LEU A 267 11.40 -12.50 5.53
N ILE A 268 10.51 -11.62 5.11
CA ILE A 268 10.78 -10.19 4.95
C ILE A 268 11.29 -9.59 6.26
N ALA A 269 10.61 -9.84 7.37
CA ALA A 269 10.98 -9.30 8.67
C ALA A 269 12.31 -9.86 9.21
N GLU A 270 12.72 -11.04 8.76
CA GLU A 270 14.01 -11.63 9.11
C GLU A 270 15.17 -11.11 8.26
N LEU A 271 14.91 -10.80 6.99
CA LEU A 271 15.94 -10.42 6.04
C LEU A 271 16.17 -8.92 5.95
N GLU A 272 15.10 -8.12 5.93
CA GLU A 272 15.24 -6.68 5.77
C GLU A 272 15.87 -6.02 7.01
N PRO A 273 16.95 -5.23 6.87
CA PRO A 273 17.68 -4.65 8.00
C PRO A 273 16.92 -3.54 8.70
N ILE A 274 15.94 -2.93 8.00
CA ILE A 274 15.10 -1.86 8.51
C ILE A 274 13.67 -2.05 8.04
N GLY A 275 12.70 -1.54 8.80
CA GLY A 275 11.30 -1.59 8.48
C GLY A 275 10.96 -0.80 7.21
N ARG A 276 9.79 -1.05 6.65
CA ARG A 276 9.36 -0.45 5.38
C ARG A 276 8.76 0.94 5.51
N GLY A 277 8.49 1.42 6.75
CA GLY A 277 7.92 2.74 7.00
C GLY A 277 6.60 2.94 6.24
N ALA A 278 6.56 3.99 5.42
CA ALA A 278 5.41 4.25 4.56
C ALA A 278 5.35 3.35 3.33
N SER A 279 6.50 2.83 2.87
CA SER A 279 6.55 1.98 1.67
C SER A 279 5.83 0.66 1.89
N MET A 280 5.20 0.15 0.83
CA MET A 280 4.49 -1.15 0.82
C MET A 280 3.30 -1.23 1.79
N GLY A 281 2.73 -0.10 2.17
CA GLY A 281 1.47 0.04 2.87
C GLY A 281 0.33 0.42 1.92
N ALA A 282 -0.63 1.22 2.40
CA ALA A 282 -1.70 1.77 1.59
C ALA A 282 -2.06 3.21 2.00
N LEU A 283 -2.49 4.01 1.03
CA LEU A 283 -2.96 5.38 1.23
C LEU A 283 -4.15 5.66 0.32
N GLY A 284 -5.18 6.28 0.84
CA GLY A 284 -6.34 6.65 0.05
C GLY A 284 -7.48 7.24 0.85
N VAL A 285 -8.70 6.99 0.42
CA VAL A 285 -9.90 7.62 0.95
C VAL A 285 -10.93 6.58 1.38
N VAL A 286 -11.56 6.83 2.52
CA VAL A 286 -12.77 6.15 3.00
C VAL A 286 -13.91 7.16 3.01
N ARG A 287 -15.09 6.78 2.49
CA ARG A 287 -16.30 7.60 2.47
C ARG A 287 -17.29 7.15 3.52
N GLY A 288 -18.15 8.06 3.93
CA GLY A 288 -19.10 7.81 4.99
C GLY A 288 -20.15 6.74 4.67
N ASN A 289 -20.42 6.47 3.40
CA ASN A 289 -21.26 5.35 2.95
C ASN A 289 -20.54 3.99 2.97
N GLY A 290 -19.26 3.93 3.39
CA GLY A 290 -18.44 2.74 3.40
C GLY A 290 -17.68 2.46 2.10
N ASP A 291 -17.82 3.27 1.07
CA ASP A 291 -17.00 3.19 -0.12
C ASP A 291 -15.54 3.56 0.22
N LEU A 292 -14.60 2.94 -0.44
CA LEU A 292 -13.18 3.25 -0.25
C LEU A 292 -12.39 3.08 -1.54
N GLU A 293 -11.23 3.72 -1.56
CA GLU A 293 -10.24 3.58 -2.62
C GLU A 293 -8.85 3.81 -2.03
N LEU A 294 -8.10 2.73 -1.91
CA LEU A 294 -6.76 2.70 -1.34
C LEU A 294 -5.76 2.25 -2.40
N GLU A 295 -4.69 3.02 -2.59
CA GLU A 295 -3.56 2.68 -3.44
C GLU A 295 -2.44 2.09 -2.59
N LEU A 296 -1.66 1.16 -3.14
CA LEU A 296 -0.43 0.71 -2.51
C LEU A 296 0.55 1.87 -2.37
N THR A 297 1.27 1.97 -1.27
CA THR A 297 2.31 2.98 -1.13
C THR A 297 3.64 2.52 -1.74
N ILE A 298 3.64 2.35 -3.06
CA ILE A 298 4.83 2.24 -3.91
C ILE A 298 5.10 3.57 -4.59
N ARG A 299 6.34 3.85 -5.01
CA ARG A 299 6.74 5.19 -5.49
C ARG A 299 6.33 6.30 -4.50
N THR A 300 6.62 6.05 -3.22
CA THR A 300 6.10 6.82 -2.09
C THR A 300 7.23 7.33 -1.24
N PHE A 301 7.20 8.62 -0.95
CA PHE A 301 8.15 9.29 -0.09
C PHE A 301 7.54 9.49 1.30
N ALA A 302 8.29 9.12 2.34
CA ALA A 302 8.04 9.53 3.70
C ALA A 302 9.02 10.63 4.10
N ILE A 303 8.54 11.66 4.77
CA ILE A 303 9.35 12.79 5.22
C ILE A 303 9.14 12.95 6.71
N ALA A 304 10.21 12.87 7.50
CA ALA A 304 10.20 13.09 8.94
C ALA A 304 11.59 13.50 9.41
N GLU A 305 11.69 14.32 10.46
CA GLU A 305 12.95 14.71 11.10
C GLU A 305 14.01 15.26 10.13
N GLY A 306 13.60 16.01 9.10
CA GLY A 306 14.50 16.58 8.11
C GLY A 306 15.12 15.55 7.14
N ARG A 307 14.57 14.36 7.06
CA ARG A 307 14.97 13.32 6.11
C ARG A 307 13.79 12.90 5.22
N ILE A 308 14.12 12.45 4.03
CA ILE A 308 13.20 11.81 3.07
C ILE A 308 13.60 10.33 2.92
N HIS A 309 12.62 9.49 2.82
CA HIS A 309 12.72 8.04 2.75
C HIS A 309 11.91 7.51 1.57
N LEU A 310 12.46 6.54 0.84
CA LEU A 310 11.86 5.90 -0.34
C LEU A 310 12.06 4.38 -0.26
#